data_c08570c694ab78a36cc5c5115e8a2de4
#
_entry.id   c08570c694ab78a36cc5c5115e8a2de4
#
_cell.length_a   1.000
_cell.length_b   1.000
_cell.length_c   1.000
_cell.angle_alpha   90.00
_cell.angle_beta   90.00
_cell.angle_gamma   90.00
#
_symmetry.space_group_name_H-M   'P 1'
#
loop_
_entity.id
_entity.type
_entity.pdbx_description
1 polymer ?
#
loop_
_entity_poly.entity_id
_entity_poly.type
_entity_poly.pdbx_seq_one_letter_code
_entity_poly.pdbx_strand_id
1 'polypeptide(L)'
;MKLIKLIVSVLTLSIFTTSFGNASSAYTGPDLSGESLTILGPWMAPEDESFRDVISIFENATGATVEYGGSDEFEQIINIDCQAGSPPDIAVFPQPGLAANIAATGCLKPLGPDVESLVRSNYAAAQSWIDLSTYKDEAGFDKFYGVFYRVNVKSLVWYSPDNFEDNGYEVPSSMEEL
;
A
#
# COMPACT_ATOMS: atom_id res chain seq x y z
N MET A 1 -5.24 61.85 55.20
CA MET A 1 -4.65 61.68 53.88
C MET A 1 -4.12 60.26 53.79
N LYS A 2 -4.86 59.37 53.18
CA LYS A 2 -4.51 57.96 53.07
C LYS A 2 -3.94 57.68 51.64
N LEU A 3 -2.69 57.24 51.58
CA LEU A 3 -1.99 56.85 50.36
C LEU A 3 -2.51 55.50 49.86
N ILE A 4 -3.15 55.45 48.71
CA ILE A 4 -3.59 54.23 48.08
C ILE A 4 -2.42 53.75 47.21
N LYS A 5 -1.81 52.62 47.60
CA LYS A 5 -0.81 51.92 46.80
C LYS A 5 -1.53 51.07 45.73
N LEU A 6 -1.37 51.46 44.48
CA LEU A 6 -1.83 50.71 43.34
C LEU A 6 -0.83 49.61 43.04
N ILE A 7 -1.21 48.37 43.33
CA ILE A 7 -0.41 47.18 42.94
C ILE A 7 -0.85 46.81 41.51
N VAL A 8 -0.01 47.09 40.55
CA VAL A 8 -0.16 46.57 39.17
C VAL A 8 0.39 45.13 39.13
N SER A 9 -0.53 44.16 39.13
CA SER A 9 -0.17 42.77 38.95
C SER A 9 0.01 42.52 37.42
N VAL A 10 1.24 42.39 36.98
CA VAL A 10 1.56 42.00 35.61
C VAL A 10 1.36 40.49 35.50
N LEU A 11 0.25 40.10 34.89
CA LEU A 11 -0.04 38.69 34.55
C LEU A 11 0.76 38.33 33.31
N THR A 12 1.92 37.70 33.46
CA THR A 12 2.69 37.15 32.35
C THR A 12 2.00 35.87 31.87
N LEU A 13 1.25 35.99 30.77
CA LEU A 13 0.69 34.85 30.07
C LEU A 13 1.79 34.10 29.36
N SER A 14 2.30 33.03 29.99
CA SER A 14 3.25 32.11 29.33
C SER A 14 2.52 31.28 28.30
N ILE A 15 2.65 31.67 27.03
CA ILE A 15 2.20 30.84 25.89
C ILE A 15 3.14 29.65 25.80
N PHE A 16 2.70 28.51 26.34
CA PHE A 16 3.32 27.23 26.01
C PHE A 16 3.02 26.91 24.54
N THR A 17 3.91 27.25 23.63
CA THR A 17 3.92 26.68 22.30
C THR A 17 4.36 25.21 22.42
N THR A 18 3.39 24.31 22.52
CA THR A 18 3.67 22.89 22.30
C THR A 18 4.02 22.75 20.81
N SER A 19 5.30 22.75 20.50
CA SER A 19 5.79 22.27 19.23
C SER A 19 5.42 20.79 19.16
N PHE A 20 4.38 20.45 18.40
CA PHE A 20 4.22 19.09 17.92
C PHE A 20 5.38 18.85 16.96
N GLY A 21 6.50 18.41 17.50
CA GLY A 21 7.57 17.85 16.73
C GLY A 21 7.00 16.62 16.05
N ASN A 22 6.83 16.65 14.74
CA ASN A 22 6.74 15.43 13.96
C ASN A 22 8.01 14.64 14.29
N ALA A 23 7.85 13.62 15.14
CA ALA A 23 8.87 12.61 15.30
C ALA A 23 8.88 11.80 14.00
N SER A 24 9.51 12.34 12.97
CA SER A 24 10.05 11.54 11.89
C SER A 24 11.05 10.61 12.57
N SER A 25 10.68 9.33 12.72
CA SER A 25 11.66 8.33 13.14
C SER A 25 12.76 8.37 12.09
N ALA A 26 13.96 8.82 12.48
CA ALA A 26 15.06 8.87 11.55
C ALA A 26 15.29 7.45 11.02
N TYR A 27 15.37 7.33 9.70
CA TYR A 27 15.74 6.07 9.06
C TYR A 27 17.07 5.60 9.62
N THR A 28 17.13 4.36 10.08
CA THR A 28 18.32 3.75 10.69
C THR A 28 18.89 2.59 9.86
N GLY A 29 18.36 2.39 8.65
CA GLY A 29 18.83 1.37 7.72
C GLY A 29 20.12 1.78 6.99
N PRO A 30 20.57 0.95 6.03
CA PRO A 30 21.77 1.23 5.24
C PRO A 30 21.59 2.46 4.34
N ASP A 31 22.69 3.15 4.07
CA ASP A 31 22.77 4.13 2.98
C ASP A 31 22.75 3.38 1.64
N LEU A 32 21.77 3.70 0.79
CA LEU A 32 21.58 3.09 -0.52
C LEU A 32 21.89 4.08 -1.67
N SER A 33 22.69 5.10 -1.39
CA SER A 33 23.10 6.08 -2.39
C SER A 33 23.81 5.40 -3.57
N GLY A 34 23.28 5.62 -4.77
CA GLY A 34 23.80 5.01 -6.00
C GLY A 34 23.15 3.68 -6.39
N GLU A 35 22.29 3.12 -5.52
CA GLU A 35 21.45 1.97 -5.87
C GLU A 35 20.19 2.45 -6.62
N SER A 36 19.71 1.63 -7.53
CA SER A 36 18.46 1.87 -8.28
C SER A 36 17.52 0.70 -8.15
N LEU A 37 16.20 1.00 -8.15
CA LEU A 37 15.12 0.04 -8.04
C LEU A 37 14.06 0.35 -9.09
N THR A 38 13.60 -0.66 -9.83
CA THR A 38 12.52 -0.55 -10.80
C THR A 38 11.22 -1.09 -10.21
N ILE A 39 10.14 -0.34 -10.37
CA ILE A 39 8.79 -0.75 -9.96
C ILE A 39 7.86 -0.66 -11.16
N LEU A 40 7.11 -1.72 -11.45
CA LEU A 40 6.03 -1.71 -12.43
C LEU A 40 4.68 -1.85 -11.72
N GLY A 41 3.71 -1.04 -12.11
CA GLY A 41 2.37 -1.09 -11.52
C GLY A 41 1.26 -0.63 -12.48
N PRO A 42 -0.01 -0.73 -12.06
CA PRO A 42 -1.16 -0.42 -12.91
C PRO A 42 -1.53 1.07 -12.94
N TRP A 43 -0.95 1.90 -12.08
CA TRP A 43 -1.36 3.28 -11.95
C TRP A 43 -0.61 4.20 -12.88
N MET A 44 -1.38 4.98 -13.67
CA MET A 44 -0.88 6.07 -14.51
C MET A 44 -1.34 7.41 -13.95
N ALA A 45 -0.78 8.50 -14.44
CA ALA A 45 -1.18 9.85 -14.05
C ALA A 45 -2.69 10.09 -14.28
N PRO A 46 -3.42 10.69 -13.30
CA PRO A 46 -2.88 11.26 -12.04
C PRO A 46 -2.88 10.27 -10.86
N GLU A 47 -3.29 9.02 -11.02
CA GLU A 47 -3.46 8.09 -9.90
C GLU A 47 -2.13 7.65 -9.26
N ASP A 48 -1.03 7.71 -10.01
CA ASP A 48 0.31 7.36 -9.55
C ASP A 48 0.97 8.42 -8.66
N GLU A 49 0.44 9.66 -8.63
CA GLU A 49 1.03 10.75 -7.86
C GLU A 49 1.20 10.41 -6.38
N SER A 50 0.13 9.87 -5.75
CA SER A 50 0.20 9.47 -4.33
C SER A 50 1.21 8.35 -4.07
N PHE A 51 1.43 7.46 -5.04
CA PHE A 51 2.43 6.40 -4.91
C PHE A 51 3.85 6.95 -5.08
N ARG A 52 4.04 7.91 -5.98
CA ARG A 52 5.31 8.63 -6.14
C ARG A 52 5.68 9.43 -4.90
N ASP A 53 4.71 9.99 -4.18
CA ASP A 53 4.95 10.63 -2.89
C ASP A 53 5.50 9.63 -1.85
N VAL A 54 4.94 8.42 -1.79
CA VAL A 54 5.47 7.35 -0.91
C VAL A 54 6.88 6.94 -1.33
N ILE A 55 7.13 6.77 -2.63
CA ILE A 55 8.47 6.49 -3.17
C ILE A 55 9.46 7.57 -2.73
N SER A 56 9.10 8.84 -2.84
CA SER A 56 9.97 9.95 -2.48
C SER A 56 10.39 9.93 -1.00
N ILE A 57 9.53 9.44 -0.10
CA ILE A 57 9.89 9.26 1.31
C ILE A 57 11.02 8.24 1.45
N PHE A 58 10.95 7.14 0.72
CA PHE A 58 11.99 6.10 0.71
C PHE A 58 13.30 6.63 0.12
N GLU A 59 13.24 7.29 -1.04
CA GLU A 59 14.42 7.88 -1.69
C GLU A 59 15.11 8.91 -0.80
N ASN A 60 14.34 9.81 -0.18
CA ASN A 60 14.87 10.82 0.74
C ASN A 60 15.50 10.19 2.01
N ALA A 61 14.99 9.07 2.46
CA ALA A 61 15.49 8.39 3.65
C ALA A 61 16.76 7.57 3.37
N THR A 62 16.86 6.96 2.17
CA THR A 62 17.87 5.95 1.85
C THR A 62 18.96 6.43 0.89
N GLY A 63 18.67 7.46 0.08
CA GLY A 63 19.52 7.91 -1.02
C GLY A 63 19.42 7.05 -2.30
N ALA A 64 18.58 6.03 -2.32
CA ALA A 64 18.31 5.23 -3.52
C ALA A 64 17.52 6.01 -4.56
N THR A 65 17.55 5.57 -5.81
CA THR A 65 16.68 6.06 -6.89
C THR A 65 15.65 4.99 -7.23
N VAL A 66 14.37 5.38 -7.36
CA VAL A 66 13.28 4.45 -7.69
C VAL A 66 12.61 4.89 -8.99
N GLU A 67 12.62 4.01 -9.98
CA GLU A 67 11.95 4.22 -11.26
C GLU A 67 10.59 3.50 -11.24
N TYR A 68 9.49 4.26 -11.17
CA TYR A 68 8.15 3.70 -11.27
C TYR A 68 7.61 3.85 -12.69
N GLY A 69 7.27 2.71 -13.32
CA GLY A 69 6.53 2.59 -14.57
C GLY A 69 5.07 2.21 -14.31
N GLY A 70 4.13 3.07 -14.77
CA GLY A 70 2.70 2.77 -14.70
C GLY A 70 2.15 2.35 -16.05
N SER A 71 1.28 1.34 -16.10
CA SER A 71 0.63 0.90 -17.34
C SER A 71 -0.73 0.27 -17.06
N ASP A 72 -1.74 0.62 -17.87
CA ASP A 72 -3.04 -0.07 -17.89
C ASP A 72 -2.92 -1.50 -18.49
N GLU A 73 -1.85 -1.77 -19.24
CA GLU A 73 -1.50 -3.10 -19.74
C GLU A 73 -0.58 -3.89 -18.78
N PHE A 74 -0.50 -3.47 -17.52
CA PHE A 74 0.37 -4.09 -16.50
C PHE A 74 0.31 -5.62 -16.51
N GLU A 75 -0.90 -6.19 -16.58
CA GLU A 75 -1.10 -7.65 -16.52
C GLU A 75 -0.43 -8.39 -17.70
N GLN A 76 -0.41 -7.76 -18.87
CA GLN A 76 0.25 -8.33 -20.05
C GLN A 76 1.76 -8.15 -19.96
N ILE A 77 2.21 -6.95 -19.59
CA ILE A 77 3.63 -6.60 -19.51
C ILE A 77 4.35 -7.50 -18.52
N ILE A 78 3.82 -7.66 -17.30
CA ILE A 78 4.47 -8.48 -16.27
C ILE A 78 4.60 -9.95 -16.70
N ASN A 79 3.62 -10.49 -17.43
CA ASN A 79 3.70 -11.84 -17.96
C ASN A 79 4.81 -11.96 -19.03
N ILE A 80 4.91 -10.97 -19.93
CA ILE A 80 5.94 -10.95 -20.98
C ILE A 80 7.33 -10.83 -20.37
N ASP A 81 7.50 -9.91 -19.42
CA ASP A 81 8.78 -9.64 -18.78
C ASP A 81 9.27 -10.85 -17.96
N CYS A 82 8.36 -11.53 -17.25
CA CYS A 82 8.66 -12.78 -16.56
C CYS A 82 9.12 -13.87 -17.54
N GLN A 83 8.43 -14.04 -18.68
CA GLN A 83 8.80 -15.03 -19.69
C GLN A 83 10.13 -14.68 -20.39
N ALA A 84 10.42 -13.40 -20.56
CA ALA A 84 11.67 -12.90 -21.11
C ALA A 84 12.85 -12.97 -20.14
N GLY A 85 12.59 -13.23 -18.85
CA GLY A 85 13.62 -13.26 -17.81
C GLY A 85 14.16 -11.88 -17.44
N SER A 86 13.37 -10.82 -17.66
CA SER A 86 13.71 -9.43 -17.37
C SER A 86 12.59 -8.68 -16.63
N PRO A 87 12.04 -9.26 -15.55
CA PRO A 87 10.99 -8.59 -14.77
C PRO A 87 11.56 -7.36 -14.04
N PRO A 88 10.68 -6.41 -13.61
CA PRO A 88 11.06 -5.33 -12.70
C PRO A 88 11.49 -5.91 -11.34
N ASP A 89 12.20 -5.11 -10.54
CA ASP A 89 12.59 -5.52 -9.18
C ASP A 89 11.37 -5.70 -8.27
N ILE A 90 10.35 -4.84 -8.43
CA ILE A 90 9.07 -4.91 -7.72
C ILE A 90 7.92 -4.78 -8.72
N ALA A 91 6.87 -5.58 -8.51
CA ALA A 91 5.62 -5.47 -9.24
C ALA A 91 4.46 -5.15 -8.29
N VAL A 92 3.62 -4.18 -8.64
CA VAL A 92 2.42 -3.81 -7.89
C VAL A 92 1.21 -4.44 -8.55
N PHE A 93 0.74 -5.54 -8.01
CA PHE A 93 -0.37 -6.30 -8.57
C PHE A 93 -1.73 -5.68 -8.20
N PRO A 94 -2.64 -5.49 -9.17
CA PRO A 94 -3.98 -4.96 -8.91
C PRO A 94 -4.88 -5.97 -8.18
N GLN A 95 -4.52 -7.26 -8.22
CA GLN A 95 -5.29 -8.35 -7.63
C GLN A 95 -4.42 -9.56 -7.27
N PRO A 96 -4.76 -10.29 -6.18
CA PRO A 96 -4.00 -11.46 -5.71
C PRO A 96 -3.92 -12.61 -6.71
N GLY A 97 -4.97 -12.82 -7.52
CA GLY A 97 -5.03 -13.94 -8.46
C GLY A 97 -3.93 -13.90 -9.52
N LEU A 98 -3.64 -12.73 -10.08
CA LEU A 98 -2.53 -12.56 -11.03
C LEU A 98 -1.19 -12.82 -10.34
N ALA A 99 -0.99 -12.28 -9.13
CA ALA A 99 0.24 -12.51 -8.36
C ALA A 99 0.47 -14.01 -8.10
N ALA A 100 -0.59 -14.76 -7.74
CA ALA A 100 -0.53 -16.20 -7.55
C ALA A 100 -0.11 -16.95 -8.84
N ASN A 101 -0.66 -16.55 -10.00
CA ASN A 101 -0.29 -17.14 -11.27
C ASN A 101 1.19 -16.90 -11.62
N ILE A 102 1.68 -15.67 -11.40
CA ILE A 102 3.08 -15.32 -11.65
C ILE A 102 4.01 -16.02 -10.64
N ALA A 103 3.62 -16.17 -9.36
CA ALA A 103 4.37 -16.92 -8.37
C ALA A 103 4.58 -18.38 -8.79
N ALA A 104 3.54 -19.02 -9.34
CA ALA A 104 3.59 -20.40 -9.82
C ALA A 104 4.53 -20.61 -11.02
N THR A 105 4.92 -19.56 -11.73
CA THR A 105 5.94 -19.63 -12.80
C THR A 105 7.37 -19.53 -12.29
N GLY A 106 7.59 -19.27 -11.00
CA GLY A 106 8.91 -19.05 -10.42
C GLY A 106 9.47 -17.63 -10.64
N CYS A 107 8.71 -16.74 -11.28
CA CYS A 107 9.16 -15.38 -11.53
C CYS A 107 9.22 -14.51 -10.26
N LEU A 108 8.32 -14.73 -9.30
CA LEU A 108 8.34 -14.00 -8.03
C LEU A 108 9.29 -14.64 -7.03
N LYS A 109 10.01 -13.79 -6.31
CA LYS A 109 10.87 -14.21 -5.20
C LYS A 109 10.08 -14.13 -3.88
N PRO A 110 10.03 -15.21 -3.06
CA PRO A 110 9.40 -15.16 -1.75
C PRO A 110 10.03 -14.11 -0.85
N LEU A 111 9.20 -13.40 -0.08
CA LEU A 111 9.64 -12.45 0.93
C LEU A 111 10.18 -13.17 2.16
N GLY A 112 11.17 -12.55 2.82
CA GLY A 112 11.79 -13.10 4.01
C GLY A 112 10.92 -12.99 5.27
N PRO A 113 11.29 -13.70 6.34
CA PRO A 113 10.56 -13.71 7.61
C PRO A 113 10.53 -12.34 8.29
N ASP A 114 11.49 -11.46 7.99
CA ASP A 114 11.51 -10.10 8.53
C ASP A 114 10.35 -9.26 8.00
N VAL A 115 10.02 -9.40 6.70
CA VAL A 115 8.88 -8.72 6.09
C VAL A 115 7.56 -9.28 6.63
N GLU A 116 7.44 -10.59 6.80
CA GLU A 116 6.28 -11.21 7.42
C GLU A 116 6.09 -10.71 8.86
N SER A 117 7.16 -10.56 9.63
CA SER A 117 7.13 -10.01 10.99
C SER A 117 6.65 -8.56 11.01
N LEU A 118 7.05 -7.74 10.03
CA LEU A 118 6.54 -6.37 9.88
C LEU A 118 5.04 -6.33 9.60
N VAL A 119 4.52 -7.22 8.74
CA VAL A 119 3.07 -7.34 8.51
C VAL A 119 2.37 -7.75 9.81
N ARG A 120 2.88 -8.74 10.54
CA ARG A 120 2.31 -9.18 11.81
C ARG A 120 2.25 -8.10 12.88
N SER A 121 3.22 -7.20 12.92
CA SER A 121 3.29 -6.14 13.94
C SER A 121 2.54 -4.87 13.58
N ASN A 122 2.29 -4.61 12.29
CA ASN A 122 1.74 -3.34 11.83
C ASN A 122 0.31 -3.42 11.25
N TYR A 123 -0.14 -4.61 10.84
CA TYR A 123 -1.45 -4.76 10.21
C TYR A 123 -2.47 -5.36 11.18
N ALA A 124 -3.63 -4.73 11.30
CA ALA A 124 -4.77 -5.37 11.93
C ALA A 124 -5.16 -6.63 11.13
N ALA A 125 -5.55 -7.71 11.80
CA ALA A 125 -5.84 -9.01 11.19
C ALA A 125 -4.67 -9.56 10.30
N ALA A 126 -3.45 -9.38 10.76
CA ALA A 126 -2.22 -9.68 10.04
C ALA A 126 -2.18 -11.07 9.39
N GLN A 127 -2.74 -12.10 10.05
CA GLN A 127 -2.78 -13.45 9.49
C GLN A 127 -3.58 -13.51 8.20
N SER A 128 -4.73 -12.82 8.12
CA SER A 128 -5.54 -12.76 6.90
C SER A 128 -4.77 -12.15 5.72
N TRP A 129 -3.96 -11.10 5.96
CA TRP A 129 -3.14 -10.49 4.93
C TRP A 129 -2.00 -11.39 4.47
N ILE A 130 -1.40 -12.15 5.40
CA ILE A 130 -0.37 -13.13 5.09
C ILE A 130 -0.97 -14.27 4.27
N ASP A 131 -2.12 -14.80 4.66
CA ASP A 131 -2.80 -15.87 3.92
C ASP A 131 -3.16 -15.44 2.50
N LEU A 132 -3.67 -14.20 2.32
CA LEU A 132 -3.99 -13.63 1.02
C LEU A 132 -2.76 -13.36 0.13
N SER A 133 -1.57 -13.32 0.70
CA SER A 133 -0.29 -13.11 -0.01
C SER A 133 0.56 -14.37 -0.08
N THR A 134 0.01 -15.50 0.37
CA THR A 134 0.67 -16.81 0.33
C THR A 134 0.19 -17.57 -0.90
N TYR A 135 1.11 -17.87 -1.79
CA TYR A 135 0.84 -18.55 -3.06
C TYR A 135 1.73 -19.76 -3.23
N LYS A 136 1.34 -20.67 -4.13
CA LYS A 136 2.18 -21.78 -4.53
C LYS A 136 3.36 -21.28 -5.37
N ASP A 137 4.56 -21.74 -5.05
CA ASP A 137 5.72 -21.61 -5.92
C ASP A 137 5.68 -22.63 -7.09
N GLU A 138 6.67 -22.57 -7.98
CA GLU A 138 6.82 -23.49 -9.11
C GLU A 138 6.84 -24.99 -8.69
N ALA A 139 7.30 -25.28 -7.48
CA ALA A 139 7.35 -26.63 -6.93
C ALA A 139 6.07 -27.02 -6.15
N GLY A 140 5.08 -26.12 -6.06
CA GLY A 140 3.80 -26.32 -5.38
C GLY A 140 3.82 -26.07 -3.88
N PHE A 141 4.88 -25.47 -3.33
CA PHE A 141 4.96 -25.13 -1.91
C PHE A 141 4.41 -23.72 -1.65
N ASP A 142 3.72 -23.58 -0.52
CA ASP A 142 3.21 -22.29 -0.07
C ASP A 142 4.35 -21.36 0.38
N LYS A 143 4.39 -20.15 -0.16
CA LYS A 143 5.37 -19.11 0.14
C LYS A 143 4.68 -17.74 0.27
N PHE A 144 5.21 -16.89 1.12
CA PHE A 144 4.77 -15.51 1.29
C PHE A 144 5.44 -14.61 0.25
N TYR A 145 4.64 -13.90 -0.57
CA TYR A 145 5.16 -13.15 -1.73
C TYR A 145 4.88 -11.65 -1.71
N GLY A 146 3.94 -11.17 -0.90
CA GLY A 146 3.52 -9.79 -1.05
C GLY A 146 3.07 -9.12 0.23
N VAL A 147 3.09 -7.79 0.20
CA VAL A 147 2.53 -6.92 1.23
C VAL A 147 1.41 -6.10 0.61
N PHE A 148 0.25 -6.06 1.25
CA PHE A 148 -0.86 -5.23 0.79
C PHE A 148 -0.56 -3.75 1.07
N TYR A 149 -0.47 -2.98 0.00
CA TYR A 149 -0.28 -1.54 0.06
C TYR A 149 -1.61 -0.78 0.08
N ARG A 150 -2.58 -1.25 -0.73
CA ARG A 150 -3.88 -0.62 -0.89
C ARG A 150 -4.97 -1.69 -1.01
N VAL A 151 -6.12 -1.43 -0.39
CA VAL A 151 -7.28 -2.31 -0.47
C VAL A 151 -8.47 -1.53 -0.98
N ASN A 152 -9.14 -2.06 -2.00
CA ASN A 152 -10.37 -1.51 -2.54
C ASN A 152 -11.48 -2.55 -2.45
N VAL A 153 -12.69 -2.11 -2.11
CA VAL A 153 -13.88 -2.95 -2.22
C VAL A 153 -14.33 -2.92 -3.68
N LYS A 154 -14.17 -4.04 -4.38
CA LYS A 154 -14.46 -4.16 -5.81
C LYS A 154 -15.68 -5.04 -6.13
N SER A 155 -15.97 -6.02 -5.28
CA SER A 155 -16.98 -7.05 -5.54
C SER A 155 -18.33 -6.65 -4.98
N LEU A 156 -18.87 -5.52 -5.46
CA LEU A 156 -20.22 -5.10 -5.16
C LEU A 156 -21.17 -5.55 -6.30
N VAL A 157 -22.35 -5.99 -5.94
CA VAL A 157 -23.42 -6.23 -6.89
C VAL A 157 -24.20 -4.92 -7.04
N TRP A 158 -24.21 -4.40 -8.24
CA TRP A 158 -24.94 -3.20 -8.61
C TRP A 158 -26.21 -3.60 -9.33
N TYR A 159 -27.34 -2.97 -9.00
CA TYR A 159 -28.59 -3.15 -9.70
C TYR A 159 -29.25 -1.79 -9.99
N SER A 160 -30.11 -1.73 -11.01
CA SER A 160 -30.92 -0.57 -11.31
C SER A 160 -32.28 -0.76 -10.66
N PRO A 161 -32.66 0.05 -9.63
CA PRO A 161 -33.96 -0.07 -8.99
C PRO A 161 -35.13 0.04 -9.99
N ASP A 162 -35.07 1.01 -10.90
CA ASP A 162 -36.13 1.25 -11.89
C ASP A 162 -36.30 0.05 -12.82
N ASN A 163 -35.20 -0.53 -13.31
CA ASN A 163 -35.28 -1.72 -14.17
C ASN A 163 -35.81 -2.95 -13.41
N PHE A 164 -35.51 -3.07 -12.10
CA PHE A 164 -36.03 -4.15 -11.28
C PHE A 164 -37.53 -4.00 -11.09
N GLU A 165 -38.01 -2.78 -10.79
CA GLU A 165 -39.45 -2.48 -10.65
C GLU A 165 -40.22 -2.71 -11.97
N ASP A 166 -39.71 -2.18 -13.09
CA ASP A 166 -40.30 -2.29 -14.40
C ASP A 166 -40.46 -3.75 -14.88
N ASN A 167 -39.56 -4.63 -14.48
CA ASN A 167 -39.56 -6.05 -14.86
C ASN A 167 -40.10 -6.97 -13.76
N GLY A 168 -40.52 -6.44 -12.63
CA GLY A 168 -41.06 -7.22 -11.51
C GLY A 168 -40.03 -8.13 -10.85
N TYR A 169 -38.75 -7.76 -10.87
CA TYR A 169 -37.69 -8.50 -10.19
C TYR A 169 -37.61 -8.11 -8.71
N GLU A 170 -37.34 -9.09 -7.87
CA GLU A 170 -37.04 -8.85 -6.46
C GLU A 170 -35.53 -8.68 -6.25
N VAL A 171 -35.17 -7.78 -5.33
CA VAL A 171 -33.73 -7.58 -4.99
C VAL A 171 -33.26 -8.77 -4.18
N PRO A 172 -32.22 -9.52 -4.62
CA PRO A 172 -31.69 -10.65 -3.88
C PRO A 172 -31.24 -10.23 -2.48
N SER A 173 -31.56 -11.00 -1.48
CA SER A 173 -31.19 -10.80 -0.08
C SER A 173 -30.01 -11.72 0.35
N SER A 174 -29.66 -12.68 -0.49
CA SER A 174 -28.57 -13.63 -0.29
C SER A 174 -27.82 -13.91 -1.60
N MET A 175 -26.65 -14.55 -1.52
CA MET A 175 -25.90 -14.97 -2.70
C MET A 175 -26.57 -16.14 -3.44
N GLU A 176 -27.40 -16.91 -2.75
CA GLU A 176 -28.17 -18.03 -3.33
C GLU A 176 -29.36 -17.54 -4.17
N GLU A 177 -29.86 -16.34 -3.88
CA GLU A 177 -30.95 -15.70 -4.64
C GLU A 177 -30.44 -14.92 -5.86
N LEU A 178 -29.12 -14.63 -5.92
CA LEU A 178 -28.48 -13.89 -7.00
C LEU A 178 -28.20 -14.81 -8.21
#